data_150714d792879f201b936b1e9a249d08
#
_entry.id   150714d792879f201b936b1e9a249d08
#
_cell.length_a   1.000
_cell.length_b   1.000
_cell.length_c   1.000
_cell.angle_alpha   90.00
_cell.angle_beta   90.00
_cell.angle_gamma   90.00
#
_symmetry.space_group_name_H-M   'P 1'
#
loop_
_entity.id
_entity.type
_entity.pdbx_description
1 polymer ?
#
loop_
_entity_poly.entity_id
_entity_poly.type
_entity_poly.pdbx_seq_one_letter_code
_entity_poly.pdbx_strand_id
1 'polypeptide(L)' 'MGVYNCQLYNNLGLCCFYAQQYDMTLSSFERALALVDNDEEQADVWYNIGHVAVVSQ' A
#
# COMPACT_ATOMS: atom_id res chain seq x y z
N MET A 1 -7.96 15.68 8.80
CA MET A 1 -7.44 15.11 7.59
C MET A 1 -5.99 15.42 7.40
N GLY A 2 -5.15 14.44 7.39
CA GLY A 2 -3.74 14.63 7.18
C GLY A 2 -3.34 14.34 5.75
N VAL A 3 -2.20 14.87 5.36
CA VAL A 3 -1.58 14.52 4.09
C VAL A 3 -1.14 13.05 4.13
N TYR A 4 -0.71 12.60 5.31
CA TYR A 4 -0.21 11.24 5.50
C TYR A 4 -1.36 10.34 5.92
N ASN A 5 -2.13 9.88 4.95
CA ASN A 5 -3.26 9.00 5.19
C ASN A 5 -3.06 7.65 4.49
N CYS A 6 -4.01 6.75 4.70
CA CYS A 6 -3.97 5.42 4.11
C CYS A 6 -3.77 5.48 2.60
N GLN A 7 -4.50 6.35 1.93
CA GLN A 7 -4.47 6.41 0.47
C GLN A 7 -3.10 6.82 -0.04
N LEU A 8 -2.46 7.78 0.62
CA LEU A 8 -1.12 8.21 0.24
C LEU A 8 -0.14 7.03 0.27
N TYR A 9 -0.11 6.29 1.37
CA TYR A 9 0.82 5.18 1.52
C TYR A 9 0.47 4.01 0.63
N ASN A 10 -0.82 3.80 0.37
CA ASN A 10 -1.26 2.78 -0.56
C ASN A 10 -0.73 3.07 -1.97
N ASN A 11 -0.86 4.32 -2.41
CA ASN A 11 -0.34 4.73 -3.72
C ASN A 11 1.18 4.71 -3.75
N LEU A 12 1.82 5.12 -2.66
CA LEU A 12 3.28 5.11 -2.57
C LEU A 12 3.81 3.68 -2.68
N GLY A 13 3.12 2.72 -2.04
CA GLY A 13 3.51 1.32 -2.15
C GLY A 13 3.51 0.83 -3.58
N LEU A 14 2.47 1.18 -4.34
CA LEU A 14 2.39 0.81 -5.75
C LEU A 14 3.51 1.47 -6.55
N CYS A 15 3.75 2.76 -6.33
CA CYS A 15 4.82 3.47 -7.03
C CYS A 15 6.19 2.84 -6.75
N CYS A 16 6.43 2.51 -5.49
CA CYS A 16 7.70 1.88 -5.11
C CYS A 16 7.85 0.52 -5.77
N PHE A 17 6.75 -0.24 -5.85
CA PHE A 17 6.79 -1.54 -6.51
C PHE A 17 7.19 -1.42 -7.98
N TYR A 18 6.55 -0.48 -8.70
CA TYR A 18 6.87 -0.31 -10.12
C TYR A 18 8.23 0.30 -10.34
N ALA A 19 8.79 0.97 -9.32
CA ALA A 19 10.16 1.47 -9.37
C ALA A 19 11.17 0.43 -8.89
N GLN A 20 10.71 -0.78 -8.57
CA GLN A 20 11.55 -1.88 -8.08
C GLN A 20 12.18 -1.59 -6.72
N GLN A 21 11.55 -0.74 -5.93
CA GLN A 21 11.97 -0.43 -4.57
C GLN A 21 11.17 -1.30 -3.60
N TYR A 22 11.49 -2.60 -3.56
CA TYR A 22 10.65 -3.58 -2.88
C TYR A 22 10.64 -3.41 -1.37
N ASP A 23 11.74 -2.97 -0.78
CA ASP A 23 11.79 -2.71 0.66
C ASP A 23 10.79 -1.63 1.04
N MET A 24 10.73 -0.57 0.25
CA MET A 24 9.82 0.54 0.51
C MET A 24 8.37 0.18 0.18
N THR A 25 8.18 -0.76 -0.75
CA THR A 25 6.84 -1.23 -1.09
C THR A 25 6.15 -1.82 0.14
N LEU A 26 6.80 -2.76 0.81
CA LEU A 26 6.23 -3.40 1.98
C LEU A 26 6.03 -2.40 3.12
N SER A 27 7.03 -1.56 3.38
CA SER A 27 6.92 -0.55 4.44
C SER A 27 5.75 0.39 4.19
N SER A 28 5.53 0.79 2.93
CA SER A 28 4.44 1.70 2.58
C SER A 28 3.10 1.04 2.80
N PHE A 29 2.93 -0.22 2.39
CA PHE A 29 1.67 -0.92 2.60
C PHE A 29 1.40 -1.17 4.07
N GLU A 30 2.42 -1.51 4.85
CA GLU A 30 2.26 -1.65 6.29
C GLU A 30 1.78 -0.35 6.93
N ARG A 31 2.35 0.77 6.50
CA ARG A 31 1.93 2.07 7.01
C ARG A 31 0.50 2.37 6.60
N ALA A 32 0.13 2.02 5.37
CA ALA A 32 -1.24 2.21 4.90
C ALA A 32 -2.21 1.43 5.78
N LEU A 33 -1.90 0.17 6.09
CA LEU A 33 -2.76 -0.63 6.95
C LEU A 33 -2.92 -0.04 8.35
N ALA A 34 -1.86 0.60 8.87
CA ALA A 34 -1.92 1.23 10.17
C ALA A 34 -2.82 2.48 10.18
N LEU A 35 -3.09 3.03 9.01
CA LEU A 35 -3.84 4.28 8.88
C LEU A 35 -5.24 4.09 8.31
N VAL A 36 -5.69 2.86 8.08
CA VAL A 36 -7.04 2.63 7.54
C VAL A 36 -8.08 3.04 8.57
N ASP A 37 -9.15 3.67 8.10
CA ASP A 37 -10.24 4.14 8.93
C ASP A 37 -11.49 3.28 8.82
N ASN A 38 -11.57 2.45 7.76
CA ASN A 38 -12.77 1.64 7.53
C ASN A 38 -12.40 0.40 6.72
N ASP A 39 -13.37 -0.49 6.57
CA ASP A 39 -13.16 -1.77 5.88
C ASP A 39 -12.88 -1.58 4.40
N GLU A 40 -13.46 -0.54 3.80
CA GLU A 40 -13.27 -0.28 2.38
C GLU A 40 -11.82 0.10 2.10
N GLU A 41 -11.24 0.96 2.92
CA GLU A 41 -9.83 1.32 2.78
C GLU A 41 -8.93 0.13 3.03
N GLN A 42 -9.26 -0.68 4.02
CA GLN A 42 -8.49 -1.87 4.33
C GLN A 42 -8.51 -2.85 3.15
N ALA A 43 -9.67 -3.03 2.54
CA ALA A 43 -9.79 -3.92 1.39
C ALA A 43 -8.96 -3.43 0.21
N ASP A 44 -8.92 -2.11 -0.01
CA ASP A 44 -8.13 -1.54 -1.09
C ASP A 44 -6.64 -1.83 -0.91
N VAL A 45 -6.14 -1.67 0.33
CA VAL A 45 -4.73 -1.95 0.61
C VAL A 45 -4.43 -3.43 0.41
N TRP A 46 -5.28 -4.31 0.92
CA TRP A 46 -5.08 -5.75 0.77
C TRP A 46 -5.16 -6.17 -0.69
N TYR A 47 -6.04 -5.55 -1.47
CA TYR A 47 -6.13 -5.82 -2.89
C TYR A 47 -4.79 -5.53 -3.57
N ASN A 48 -4.19 -4.39 -3.25
CA ASN A 48 -2.91 -4.01 -3.86
C ASN A 48 -1.77 -4.90 -3.38
N ILE A 49 -1.78 -5.29 -2.12
CA ILE A 49 -0.77 -6.22 -1.59
C ILE A 49 -0.86 -7.55 -2.35
N GLY A 50 -2.07 -8.06 -2.54
CA GLY A 50 -2.27 -9.28 -3.30
C GLY A 50 -1.82 -9.14 -4.75
N HIS A 51 -2.11 -8.00 -5.36
CA HIS A 51 -1.73 -7.74 -6.74
C HIS A 51 -0.21 -7.77 -6.91
N VAL A 52 0.53 -7.05 -6.04
CA VAL A 52 1.99 -7.02 -6.17
C VAL A 52 2.59 -8.39 -5.85
N ALA A 53 1.98 -9.14 -4.95
CA ALA A 53 2.46 -10.48 -4.63
C ALA A 53 2.35 -11.41 -5.83
N VAL A 54 1.26 -11.32 -6.58
CA VAL A 54 1.05 -12.14 -7.78
C VAL A 54 2.01 -11.72 -8.89
N VAL A 55 2.15 -10.42 -9.11
CA VAL A 55 2.97 -9.90 -10.21
C VAL A 55 4.45 -10.12 -9.98
N SER A 56 4.87 -10.22 -8.72
CA SER A 56 6.29 -10.36 -8.39
C SER A 56 6.79 -11.80 -8.47
N GLN A 57 5.93 -12.74 -8.75
CA GLN A 57 6.34 -14.16 -8.88
C GLN A 57 7.07 -14.46 -10.18
#